data_bf8535a4334b1ea9afe1e72ff50603a9
#
_entry.id   bf8535a4334b1ea9afe1e72ff50603a9
#
_cell.length_a   1.000
_cell.length_b   1.000
_cell.length_c   1.000
_cell.angle_alpha   90.00
_cell.angle_beta   90.00
_cell.angle_gamma   90.00
#
_symmetry.space_group_name_H-M   'P 1'
#
loop_
_entity.id
_entity.type
_entity.pdbx_description
1 polymer ?
#
loop_
_entity_poly.entity_id
_entity_poly.type
_entity_poly.pdbx_seq_one_letter_code
_entity_poly.pdbx_strand_id
1 'polypeptide(L)'
;VHINLHSHEPKSMQRFQQIIDGEAAIQEVHMVSGEADYLLKIIASNLEQLADFISHTLLASEVISHVKSFVVLKKLKQISQLPTRPL
;
A
#
# COMPACT_ATOMS: atom_id res chain seq x y z
N VAL A 1 -0.15 0.22 -4.98
CA VAL A 1 -0.97 -0.95 -4.64
C VAL A 1 -2.14 -0.51 -3.79
N HIS A 2 -3.31 -0.83 -4.25
CA HIS A 2 -4.55 -0.55 -3.53
C HIS A 2 -5.01 -1.82 -2.84
N ILE A 3 -5.31 -1.72 -1.55
CA ILE A 3 -5.79 -2.87 -0.79
C ILE A 3 -7.07 -2.53 -0.04
N ASN A 4 -7.86 -3.57 0.20
CA ASN A 4 -9.02 -3.51 1.07
C ASN A 4 -8.85 -4.49 2.22
N LEU A 5 -9.27 -4.10 3.41
CA LEU A 5 -9.31 -4.99 4.55
C LEU A 5 -10.70 -5.63 4.68
N HIS A 6 -10.74 -6.80 5.31
CA HIS A 6 -12.02 -7.48 5.56
C HIS A 6 -12.90 -6.72 6.55
N SER A 7 -12.31 -6.03 7.51
CA SER A 7 -13.08 -5.31 8.51
C SER A 7 -12.32 -4.12 9.08
N HIS A 8 -13.07 -3.24 9.75
CA HIS A 8 -12.52 -2.10 10.48
C HIS A 8 -12.27 -2.39 11.96
N GLU A 9 -12.43 -3.65 12.37
CA GLU A 9 -12.24 -3.99 13.77
C GLU A 9 -10.84 -3.63 14.24
N PRO A 10 -10.68 -3.21 15.50
CA PRO A 10 -9.36 -2.83 16.03
C PRO A 10 -8.29 -3.90 15.85
N LYS A 11 -8.67 -5.17 15.97
CA LYS A 11 -7.72 -6.28 15.77
C LYS A 11 -7.21 -6.35 14.34
N SER A 12 -8.08 -6.13 13.36
CA SER A 12 -7.70 -6.13 11.94
C SER A 12 -6.78 -4.96 11.62
N MET A 13 -7.11 -3.78 12.14
CA MET A 13 -6.29 -2.59 11.97
C MET A 13 -4.90 -2.75 12.59
N GLN A 14 -4.87 -3.35 13.78
CA GLN A 14 -3.62 -3.59 14.49
C GLN A 14 -2.75 -4.59 13.74
N ARG A 15 -3.35 -5.65 13.21
CA ARG A 15 -2.63 -6.64 12.43
C ARG A 15 -2.07 -6.03 11.14
N PHE A 16 -2.86 -5.20 10.48
CA PHE A 16 -2.42 -4.48 9.29
C PHE A 16 -1.24 -3.58 9.61
N GLN A 17 -1.30 -2.85 10.71
CA GLN A 17 -0.19 -1.99 11.15
C GLN A 17 1.08 -2.79 11.39
N GLN A 18 0.97 -3.98 11.98
CA GLN A 18 2.12 -4.85 12.18
C GLN A 18 2.75 -5.28 10.85
N ILE A 19 1.93 -5.60 9.86
CA ILE A 19 2.42 -5.96 8.53
C ILE A 19 3.18 -4.81 7.90
N ILE A 20 2.63 -3.61 7.96
CA ILE A 20 3.26 -2.41 7.42
C ILE A 20 4.60 -2.14 8.09
N ASP A 21 4.62 -2.19 9.41
CA ASP A 21 5.81 -1.85 10.18
C ASP A 21 6.95 -2.85 9.97
N GLY A 22 6.60 -4.09 9.65
CA GLY A 22 7.58 -5.15 9.43
C GLY A 22 8.17 -5.19 8.03
N GLU A 23 7.68 -4.38 7.09
CA GLU A 23 8.09 -4.48 5.69
C GLU A 23 8.73 -3.20 5.18
N ALA A 24 10.06 -3.23 5.03
CA ALA A 24 10.80 -2.08 4.54
C ALA A 24 10.45 -1.69 3.10
N ALA A 25 9.97 -2.63 2.31
CA ALA A 25 9.56 -2.36 0.93
C ALA A 25 8.34 -1.45 0.84
N ILE A 26 7.53 -1.38 1.90
CA ILE A 26 6.39 -0.48 1.96
C ILE A 26 6.88 0.87 2.43
N GLN A 27 6.91 1.84 1.54
CA GLN A 27 7.43 3.18 1.85
C GLN A 27 6.38 4.14 2.38
N GLU A 28 5.17 4.06 1.86
CA GLU A 28 4.09 4.95 2.25
C GLU A 28 2.79 4.18 2.30
N VAL A 29 1.93 4.56 3.22
CA VAL A 29 0.58 4.01 3.33
C VAL A 29 -0.38 5.16 3.53
N HIS A 30 -1.40 5.23 2.70
CA HIS A 30 -2.42 6.26 2.78
C HIS A 30 -3.79 5.61 2.94
N MET A 31 -4.56 6.10 3.88
CA MET A 31 -5.96 5.75 3.97
C MET A 31 -6.70 6.58 2.93
N VAL A 32 -7.47 5.93 2.07
CA VAL A 32 -8.25 6.65 1.05
C VAL A 32 -9.74 6.58 1.40
N SER A 33 -10.53 7.42 0.74
CA SER A 33 -11.96 7.45 0.99
C SER A 33 -12.59 6.10 0.63
N GLY A 34 -13.37 5.56 1.53
CA GLY A 34 -13.94 4.23 1.41
C GLY A 34 -13.67 3.44 2.68
N GLU A 35 -14.45 2.39 2.90
CA GLU A 35 -14.30 1.58 4.09
C GLU A 35 -13.12 0.63 3.94
N ALA A 36 -12.17 0.71 4.87
CA ALA A 36 -11.02 -0.16 4.93
C ALA A 36 -10.18 -0.16 3.65
N ASP A 37 -10.07 1.00 3.00
CA ASP A 37 -9.29 1.17 1.78
C ASP A 37 -7.96 1.84 2.07
N TYR A 38 -6.89 1.29 1.50
CA TYR A 38 -5.54 1.84 1.68
C TYR A 38 -4.76 1.81 0.37
N LEU A 39 -3.94 2.82 0.18
CA LEU A 39 -3.04 2.90 -0.97
C LEU A 39 -1.61 2.79 -0.45
N LEU A 40 -0.88 1.80 -0.93
CA LEU A 40 0.49 1.53 -0.51
C LEU A 40 1.46 1.87 -1.64
N LYS A 41 2.54 2.56 -1.27
CA LYS A 41 3.67 2.74 -2.17
C LYS A 41 4.72 1.70 -1.83
N ILE A 42 4.98 0.80 -2.75
CA ILE A 42 5.91 -0.31 -2.58
C ILE A 42 7.06 -0.17 -3.56
N ILE A 43 8.28 -0.36 -3.08
CA ILE A 43 9.47 -0.36 -3.93
C ILE A 43 9.94 -1.79 -4.12
N ALA A 44 10.15 -2.16 -5.36
CA ALA A 44 10.69 -3.46 -5.73
C ALA A 44 11.68 -3.28 -6.88
N SER A 45 12.65 -4.19 -6.98
CA SER A 45 13.68 -4.10 -8.03
C SER A 45 13.15 -4.46 -9.41
N ASN A 46 12.11 -5.29 -9.47
CA ASN A 46 11.50 -5.71 -10.72
C ASN A 46 10.08 -6.23 -10.44
N LEU A 47 9.35 -6.54 -11.51
CA LEU A 47 7.98 -7.02 -11.39
C LEU A 47 7.87 -8.37 -10.71
N GLU A 48 8.87 -9.23 -10.87
CA GLU A 48 8.87 -10.53 -10.22
C GLU A 48 8.94 -10.39 -8.70
N GLN A 49 9.81 -9.51 -8.19
CA GLN A 49 9.88 -9.23 -6.76
C GLN A 49 8.59 -8.65 -6.24
N LEU A 50 7.97 -7.75 -7.01
CA LEU A 50 6.70 -7.16 -6.60
C LEU A 50 5.61 -8.23 -6.52
N ALA A 51 5.53 -9.11 -7.51
CA ALA A 51 4.55 -10.19 -7.52
C ALA A 51 4.75 -11.14 -6.33
N ASP A 52 5.99 -11.49 -6.04
CA ASP A 52 6.31 -12.35 -4.89
C ASP A 52 5.93 -11.67 -3.57
N PHE A 53 6.22 -10.40 -3.43
CA PHE A 53 5.86 -9.64 -2.23
C PHE A 53 4.35 -9.61 -2.03
N ILE A 54 3.59 -9.32 -3.08
CA ILE A 54 2.15 -9.29 -3.01
C ILE A 54 1.59 -10.65 -2.62
N SER A 55 2.07 -11.71 -3.27
CA SER A 55 1.58 -13.07 -3.01
C SER A 55 1.90 -13.55 -1.60
N HIS A 56 3.13 -13.35 -1.15
CA HIS A 56 3.60 -13.93 0.10
C HIS A 56 3.32 -13.07 1.33
N THR A 57 3.19 -11.78 1.15
CA THR A 57 2.99 -10.86 2.28
C THR A 57 1.55 -10.36 2.34
N LEU A 58 1.05 -9.82 1.25
CA LEU A 58 -0.27 -9.19 1.26
C LEU A 58 -1.40 -10.20 1.09
N LEU A 59 -1.37 -11.03 0.05
CA LEU A 59 -2.44 -11.98 -0.20
C LEU A 59 -2.48 -13.12 0.81
N ALA A 60 -1.36 -13.42 1.44
CA ALA A 60 -1.30 -14.44 2.48
C ALA A 60 -1.88 -13.96 3.81
N SER A 61 -2.12 -12.66 3.96
CA SER A 61 -2.65 -12.11 5.19
C SER A 61 -4.16 -12.30 5.28
N GLU A 62 -4.62 -12.75 6.45
CA GLU A 62 -6.05 -12.97 6.68
C GLU A 62 -6.86 -11.68 6.74
N VAL A 63 -6.21 -10.55 7.04
CA VAL A 63 -6.94 -9.29 7.19
C VAL A 63 -7.17 -8.57 5.88
N ILE A 64 -6.45 -8.94 4.82
CA ILE A 64 -6.57 -8.28 3.51
C ILE A 64 -7.53 -9.07 2.63
N SER A 65 -8.59 -8.41 2.15
CA SER A 65 -9.60 -9.05 1.31
C SER A 65 -9.29 -8.96 -0.17
N HIS A 66 -8.79 -7.81 -0.62
CA HIS A 66 -8.50 -7.58 -2.03
C HIS A 66 -7.21 -6.80 -2.19
N VAL A 67 -6.47 -7.12 -3.25
CA VAL A 67 -5.26 -6.39 -3.63
C VAL A 67 -5.37 -6.08 -5.12
N LYS A 68 -5.18 -4.80 -5.46
CA LYS A 68 -5.08 -4.36 -6.84
C LYS A 68 -3.77 -3.62 -7.00
N SER A 69 -2.91 -4.11 -7.86
CA SER A 69 -1.61 -3.48 -8.08
C SER A 69 -1.58 -2.74 -9.41
N PHE A 70 -0.80 -1.67 -9.44
CA PHE A 70 -0.50 -0.95 -10.66
C PHE A 70 0.92 -0.43 -10.53
N VAL A 71 1.58 -0.28 -11.67
CA VAL A 71 2.98 0.12 -11.73
C VAL A 71 3.07 1.51 -12.31
N VAL A 72 3.87 2.37 -11.68
CA VAL A 72 4.13 3.71 -12.23
C VAL A 72 5.10 3.55 -13.40
N LEU A 73 4.60 3.81 -14.62
CA LEU A 73 5.40 3.66 -15.82
C LEU A 73 6.25 4.90 -16.09
N LYS A 74 5.73 6.08 -15.73
CA LYS A 74 6.41 7.33 -16.00
C LYS A 74 5.99 8.38 -15.02
N LYS A 75 6.97 9.11 -14.49
CA LYS A 75 6.70 10.27 -13.65
C LYS A 75 6.70 11.52 -14.52
N LEU A 76 5.52 12.12 -14.70
CA LEU A 76 5.35 13.28 -15.54
C LEU A 76 5.76 14.57 -14.87
N LYS A 77 5.68 14.61 -13.55
CA LYS A 77 6.05 15.79 -12.77
C LYS A 77 6.54 15.34 -11.40
N GLN A 78 7.61 15.98 -10.94
CA GLN A 78 8.11 15.74 -9.59
C GLN A 78 8.25 17.10 -8.91
N ILE A 79 7.69 17.19 -7.70
CA ILE A 79 7.75 18.38 -6.88
C ILE A 79 8.77 18.10 -5.78
N SER A 80 9.85 18.89 -5.75
CA SER A 80 10.92 18.71 -4.77
C SER A 80 10.64 19.45 -3.46
N GLN A 81 9.69 20.35 -3.46
CA GLN A 81 9.26 21.08 -2.27
C GLN A 81 7.77 21.37 -2.36
N LEU A 82 7.16 21.58 -1.21
CA LEU A 82 5.73 21.84 -1.16
C LEU A 82 5.42 23.16 -1.87
N PRO A 83 4.32 23.23 -2.62
CA PRO A 83 3.88 24.48 -3.21
C PRO A 83 3.49 25.47 -2.12
N THR A 84 3.71 26.75 -2.35
CA THR A 84 3.35 27.79 -1.41
C THR A 84 1.84 28.05 -1.38
N ARG A 85 1.14 27.62 -2.43
CA ARG A 85 -0.31 27.72 -2.53
C ARG A 85 -0.91 26.40 -2.96
N PRO A 86 -1.71 25.76 -2.11
CA PRO A 86 -2.52 24.64 -2.57
C PRO A 86 -3.58 25.15 -3.54
N LEU A 87 -4.22 24.23 -4.18
CA LEU A 87 -5.28 24.56 -5.14
C LEU A 87 -6.24 25.59 -4.59
#